data_f78687133f9743ec268a6e77c73a890f
#
_entry.id   f78687133f9743ec268a6e77c73a890f
#
_cell.length_a   1.000
_cell.length_b   1.000
_cell.length_c   1.000
_cell.angle_alpha   90.00
_cell.angle_beta   90.00
_cell.angle_gamma   90.00
#
_symmetry.space_group_name_H-M   'P 1'
#
loop_
_entity.id
_entity.type
_entity.pdbx_description
1 polymer ?
#
loop_
_entity_poly.entity_id
_entity_poly.type
_entity_poly.pdbx_seq_one_letter_code
_entity_poly.pdbx_strand_id
1 'polypeptide(L)'
;MHTLICGVTMSGKTTLAHKFAHELAAKGQAVIVFDPVLTPTAAGNWPDTAILFDDEIDFFDYLTQDGVNKAHVFIDESGDVFNMSKPWNNWLLTRGRHFGFSVFLIAQRPKMLPPTVRNQCGRAYVFRLAKDDLKEIGADFGFSDLHKIELDKGDFLLLNSGSAQFQKGNVFKL
;
A
#
# COMPACT_ATOMS: atom_id res chain seq x y z
N MET A 1 -11.06 3.29 2.94
CA MET A 1 -10.72 2.91 1.53
C MET A 1 -9.27 2.44 1.52
N HIS A 2 -9.00 1.26 0.92
CA HIS A 2 -7.64 0.75 0.86
C HIS A 2 -6.90 1.31 -0.36
N THR A 3 -5.56 1.39 -0.25
CA THR A 3 -4.68 1.98 -1.25
C THR A 3 -3.55 1.01 -1.59
N LEU A 4 -3.31 0.78 -2.87
CA LEU A 4 -2.15 0.04 -3.37
C LEU A 4 -1.05 1.01 -3.80
N ILE A 5 0.19 0.74 -3.42
CA ILE A 5 1.40 1.45 -3.87
C ILE A 5 2.31 0.40 -4.51
N CYS A 6 2.47 0.43 -5.83
CA CYS A 6 3.25 -0.60 -6.52
C CYS A 6 4.26 -0.02 -7.50
N GLY A 7 5.35 -0.76 -7.73
CA GLY A 7 6.44 -0.37 -8.63
C GLY A 7 7.73 -1.11 -8.34
N VAL A 8 8.68 -1.07 -9.26
CA VAL A 8 9.99 -1.71 -9.08
C VAL A 8 10.76 -1.15 -7.89
N THR A 9 11.75 -1.88 -7.43
CA THR A 9 12.66 -1.41 -6.36
C THR A 9 13.28 -0.06 -6.71
N MET A 10 13.45 0.83 -5.71
CA MET A 10 14.00 2.20 -5.84
C MET A 10 13.16 3.14 -6.70
N SER A 11 11.90 2.83 -7.01
CA SER A 11 11.01 3.71 -7.78
C SER A 11 10.42 4.88 -6.98
N GLY A 12 10.41 4.81 -5.64
CA GLY A 12 9.86 5.83 -4.74
C GLY A 12 8.66 5.38 -3.90
N LYS A 13 8.27 4.10 -3.96
CA LYS A 13 7.12 3.54 -3.22
C LYS A 13 7.18 3.83 -1.72
N THR A 14 8.26 3.36 -1.07
CA THR A 14 8.45 3.51 0.37
C THR A 14 8.56 4.98 0.76
N THR A 15 9.19 5.83 -0.07
CA THR A 15 9.22 7.28 0.12
C THR A 15 7.81 7.88 0.17
N LEU A 16 6.92 7.45 -0.75
CA LEU A 16 5.53 7.91 -0.75
C LEU A 16 4.76 7.41 0.47
N ALA A 17 4.97 6.15 0.87
CA ALA A 17 4.36 5.59 2.06
C ALA A 17 4.77 6.36 3.33
N HIS A 18 6.06 6.66 3.50
CA HIS A 18 6.55 7.48 4.61
C HIS A 18 5.90 8.88 4.64
N LYS A 19 5.82 9.57 3.48
CA LYS A 19 5.15 10.87 3.40
C LYS A 19 3.70 10.79 3.88
N PHE A 20 2.93 9.81 3.42
CA PHE A 20 1.55 9.62 3.88
C PHE A 20 1.46 9.31 5.36
N ALA A 21 2.33 8.44 5.88
CA ALA A 21 2.36 8.11 7.29
C ALA A 21 2.62 9.35 8.16
N HIS A 22 3.60 10.18 7.79
CA HIS A 22 3.91 11.43 8.49
C HIS A 22 2.76 12.44 8.42
N GLU A 23 2.12 12.61 7.25
CA GLU A 23 0.95 13.50 7.11
C GLU A 23 -0.22 13.05 7.97
N LEU A 24 -0.47 11.75 8.06
CA LEU A 24 -1.55 11.19 8.86
C LEU A 24 -1.25 11.34 10.36
N ALA A 25 -0.04 11.04 10.78
CA ALA A 25 0.42 11.22 12.16
C ALA A 25 0.37 12.70 12.59
N ALA A 26 0.77 13.63 11.73
CA ALA A 26 0.68 15.08 11.99
C ALA A 26 -0.77 15.56 12.17
N LYS A 27 -1.74 14.84 11.61
CA LYS A 27 -3.18 15.06 11.82
C LYS A 27 -3.74 14.34 13.04
N GLY A 28 -2.88 13.74 13.88
CA GLY A 28 -3.28 12.98 15.08
C GLY A 28 -3.95 11.65 14.77
N GLN A 29 -3.75 11.10 13.57
CA GLN A 29 -4.34 9.82 13.20
C GLN A 29 -3.41 8.66 13.58
N ALA A 30 -3.98 7.55 14.05
CA ALA A 30 -3.22 6.37 14.40
C ALA A 30 -2.58 5.74 13.15
N VAL A 31 -1.28 5.48 13.22
CA VAL A 31 -0.49 4.82 12.18
C VAL A 31 0.09 3.53 12.74
N ILE A 32 -0.15 2.43 12.04
CA ILE A 32 0.36 1.10 12.35
C ILE A 32 1.14 0.62 11.13
N VAL A 33 2.32 0.08 11.33
CA VAL A 33 3.21 -0.34 10.24
C VAL A 33 3.63 -1.79 10.45
N PHE A 34 3.55 -2.57 9.40
CA PHE A 34 4.24 -3.85 9.28
C PHE A 34 5.33 -3.72 8.22
N ASP A 35 6.58 -3.94 8.60
CA ASP A 35 7.75 -3.94 7.73
C ASP A 35 8.65 -5.13 8.10
N PRO A 36 8.67 -6.21 7.30
CA PRO A 36 9.44 -7.42 7.62
C PRO A 36 10.96 -7.22 7.59
N VAL A 37 11.42 -6.07 7.08
CA VAL A 37 12.85 -5.72 6.99
C VAL A 37 13.16 -4.51 7.90
N LEU A 38 12.43 -4.39 9.00
CA LEU A 38 12.54 -3.26 9.92
C LEU A 38 13.91 -3.26 10.62
N THR A 39 14.81 -2.43 10.11
CA THR A 39 16.08 -2.12 10.79
C THR A 39 15.94 -0.85 11.64
N PRO A 40 16.86 -0.56 12.59
CA PRO A 40 16.82 0.70 13.33
C PRO A 40 16.79 1.96 12.42
N THR A 41 17.50 1.91 11.28
CA THR A 41 17.48 3.01 10.30
C THR A 41 16.15 3.08 9.57
N ALA A 42 15.55 1.93 9.19
CA ALA A 42 14.25 1.88 8.54
C ALA A 42 13.13 2.35 9.49
N ALA A 43 13.18 1.95 10.76
CA ALA A 43 12.25 2.40 11.79
C ALA A 43 12.23 3.93 11.93
N GLY A 44 13.40 4.59 11.88
CA GLY A 44 13.51 6.05 11.98
C GLY A 44 12.93 6.82 10.78
N ASN A 45 12.51 6.16 9.72
CA ASN A 45 11.83 6.81 8.58
C ASN A 45 10.30 6.86 8.76
N TRP A 46 9.75 6.10 9.69
CA TRP A 46 8.33 6.16 10.06
C TRP A 46 8.09 7.21 11.14
N PRO A 47 6.86 7.73 11.31
CA PRO A 47 6.55 8.68 12.37
C PRO A 47 6.85 8.11 13.77
N ASP A 48 7.39 8.92 14.67
CA ASP A 48 7.68 8.50 16.06
C ASP A 48 6.45 7.98 16.83
N THR A 49 5.26 8.39 16.41
CA THR A 49 3.98 7.95 16.98
C THR A 49 3.43 6.69 16.32
N ALA A 50 4.09 6.15 15.30
CA ALA A 50 3.68 4.92 14.65
C ALA A 50 3.99 3.70 15.52
N ILE A 51 3.09 2.71 15.48
CA ILE A 51 3.33 1.41 16.09
C ILE A 51 3.89 0.49 15.01
N LEU A 52 5.11 -0.01 15.23
CA LEU A 52 5.88 -0.75 14.23
C LEU A 52 5.96 -2.23 14.59
N PHE A 53 5.83 -3.08 13.58
CA PHE A 53 5.95 -4.53 13.70
C PHE A 53 6.86 -5.07 12.59
N ASP A 54 7.72 -6.04 12.91
CA ASP A 54 8.53 -6.84 11.99
C ASP A 54 8.13 -8.32 12.00
N ASP A 55 7.36 -8.76 13.01
CA ASP A 55 6.76 -10.08 13.07
C ASP A 55 5.29 -10.05 12.65
N GLU A 56 4.91 -10.95 11.72
CA GLU A 56 3.56 -11.01 11.15
C GLU A 56 2.52 -11.45 12.18
N ILE A 57 2.88 -12.35 13.10
CA ILE A 57 1.96 -12.87 14.11
C ILE A 57 1.63 -11.75 15.11
N ASP A 58 2.66 -11.10 15.64
CA ASP A 58 2.49 -9.98 16.58
C ASP A 58 1.68 -8.84 15.95
N PHE A 59 1.91 -8.56 14.66
CA PHE A 59 1.16 -7.55 13.93
C PHE A 59 -0.34 -7.88 13.85
N PHE A 60 -0.70 -9.09 13.42
CA PHE A 60 -2.11 -9.47 13.32
C PHE A 60 -2.78 -9.65 14.67
N ASP A 61 -2.06 -10.17 15.67
CA ASP A 61 -2.56 -10.28 17.04
C ASP A 61 -2.87 -8.89 17.60
N TYR A 62 -2.01 -7.90 17.36
CA TYR A 62 -2.27 -6.52 17.77
C TYR A 62 -3.54 -5.96 17.13
N LEU A 63 -3.72 -6.14 15.81
CA LEU A 63 -4.88 -5.61 15.09
C LEU A 63 -6.22 -6.22 15.56
N THR A 64 -6.19 -7.37 16.20
CA THR A 64 -7.40 -8.06 16.73
C THR A 64 -7.70 -7.73 18.18
N GLN A 65 -6.86 -6.96 18.87
CA GLN A 65 -7.08 -6.58 20.26
C GLN A 65 -8.28 -5.63 20.42
N ASP A 66 -8.97 -5.75 21.52
CA ASP A 66 -10.08 -4.85 21.86
C ASP A 66 -9.57 -3.41 21.96
N GLY A 67 -10.31 -2.50 21.29
CA GLY A 67 -9.97 -1.08 21.29
C GLY A 67 -9.06 -0.64 20.14
N VAL A 68 -8.40 -1.56 19.41
CA VAL A 68 -7.61 -1.22 18.23
C VAL A 68 -8.56 -1.03 17.04
N ASN A 69 -8.73 0.21 16.64
CA ASN A 69 -9.62 0.59 15.52
C ASN A 69 -9.22 1.95 14.95
N LYS A 70 -9.86 2.34 13.83
CA LYS A 70 -9.72 3.68 13.19
C LYS A 70 -8.26 4.06 12.93
N ALA A 71 -7.47 3.12 12.40
CA ALA A 71 -6.06 3.31 12.12
C ALA A 71 -5.74 3.24 10.61
N HIS A 72 -4.64 3.88 10.25
CA HIS A 72 -4.00 3.75 8.94
C HIS A 72 -2.90 2.70 9.04
N VAL A 73 -3.06 1.61 8.31
CA VAL A 73 -2.20 0.44 8.40
C VAL A 73 -1.33 0.37 7.14
N PHE A 74 -0.03 0.49 7.30
CA PHE A 74 0.95 0.37 6.21
C PHE A 74 1.58 -1.02 6.25
N ILE A 75 1.62 -1.70 5.11
CA ILE A 75 2.16 -3.06 5.01
C ILE A 75 3.18 -3.06 3.88
N ASP A 76 4.47 -3.05 4.23
CA ASP A 76 5.54 -3.21 3.25
C ASP A 76 5.71 -4.68 2.88
N GLU A 77 6.27 -4.96 1.71
CA GLU A 77 6.35 -6.29 1.09
C GLU A 77 5.02 -7.07 1.18
N SER A 78 3.92 -6.36 0.94
CA SER A 78 2.55 -6.87 1.14
C SER A 78 2.22 -8.13 0.33
N GLY A 79 3.00 -8.44 -0.72
CA GLY A 79 2.89 -9.71 -1.46
C GLY A 79 3.25 -10.95 -0.63
N ASP A 80 4.07 -10.81 0.40
CA ASP A 80 4.43 -11.90 1.30
C ASP A 80 3.35 -12.13 2.36
N VAL A 81 2.64 -11.08 2.73
CA VAL A 81 1.55 -11.09 3.73
C VAL A 81 0.24 -11.59 3.12
N PHE A 82 -0.10 -11.09 1.93
CA PHE A 82 -1.34 -11.41 1.21
C PHE A 82 -1.06 -12.26 -0.02
N ASN A 83 -0.92 -13.54 0.16
CA ASN A 83 -0.73 -14.50 -0.92
C ASN A 83 -1.73 -15.67 -0.81
N MET A 84 -1.74 -16.53 -1.82
CA MET A 84 -2.68 -17.65 -1.90
C MET A 84 -2.51 -18.69 -0.79
N SER A 85 -1.35 -18.74 -0.13
CA SER A 85 -1.09 -19.63 1.00
C SER A 85 -1.58 -19.08 2.34
N LYS A 86 -1.92 -17.80 2.41
CA LYS A 86 -2.36 -17.11 3.65
C LYS A 86 -3.73 -16.43 3.46
N PRO A 87 -4.78 -17.15 3.04
CA PRO A 87 -6.08 -16.52 2.75
C PRO A 87 -6.75 -15.91 3.99
N TRP A 88 -6.37 -16.36 5.19
CA TRP A 88 -6.88 -15.82 6.45
C TRP A 88 -6.49 -14.35 6.68
N ASN A 89 -5.37 -13.87 6.14
CA ASN A 89 -4.95 -12.46 6.27
C ASN A 89 -5.89 -11.50 5.53
N ASN A 90 -6.66 -11.99 4.57
CA ASN A 90 -7.56 -11.17 3.75
C ASN A 90 -8.66 -10.48 4.56
N TRP A 91 -8.94 -10.93 5.81
CA TRP A 91 -9.95 -10.30 6.65
C TRP A 91 -9.67 -8.81 6.87
N LEU A 92 -8.40 -8.42 6.95
CA LEU A 92 -8.01 -7.04 7.17
C LEU A 92 -8.53 -6.12 6.04
N LEU A 93 -8.55 -6.60 4.81
CA LEU A 93 -9.04 -5.84 3.65
C LEU A 93 -10.54 -5.99 3.44
N THR A 94 -11.11 -7.13 3.76
CA THR A 94 -12.53 -7.41 3.52
C THR A 94 -13.42 -6.94 4.67
N ARG A 95 -12.98 -7.12 5.92
CA ARG A 95 -13.72 -6.81 7.14
C ARG A 95 -13.11 -5.67 7.95
N GLY A 96 -11.80 -5.42 7.85
CA GLY A 96 -11.07 -4.42 8.62
C GLY A 96 -11.66 -3.00 8.47
N ARG A 97 -12.30 -2.71 7.33
CA ARG A 97 -13.03 -1.44 7.13
C ARG A 97 -14.15 -1.21 8.16
N HIS A 98 -14.76 -2.27 8.70
CA HIS A 98 -15.79 -2.15 9.74
C HIS A 98 -15.20 -1.74 11.08
N PHE A 99 -13.92 -2.00 11.29
CA PHE A 99 -13.14 -1.50 12.42
C PHE A 99 -12.51 -0.13 12.14
N GLY A 100 -12.75 0.44 10.95
CA GLY A 100 -12.23 1.75 10.55
C GLY A 100 -10.79 1.71 10.03
N PHE A 101 -10.26 0.54 9.68
CA PHE A 101 -8.91 0.44 9.09
C PHE A 101 -8.88 0.92 7.64
N SER A 102 -7.89 1.77 7.34
CA SER A 102 -7.48 2.16 5.99
C SER A 102 -6.10 1.58 5.71
N VAL A 103 -6.02 0.61 4.81
CA VAL A 103 -4.78 -0.14 4.56
C VAL A 103 -4.06 0.40 3.33
N PHE A 104 -2.74 0.59 3.46
CA PHE A 104 -1.80 0.90 2.39
C PHE A 104 -0.92 -0.33 2.14
N LEU A 105 -1.13 -0.95 0.99
CA LEU A 105 -0.36 -2.12 0.54
C LEU A 105 0.81 -1.64 -0.31
N ILE A 106 2.04 -1.96 0.08
CA ILE A 106 3.23 -1.64 -0.68
C ILE A 106 3.76 -2.92 -1.30
N ALA A 107 3.83 -3.00 -2.62
CA ALA A 107 4.23 -4.19 -3.35
C ALA A 107 5.17 -3.85 -4.50
N GLN A 108 6.12 -4.74 -4.80
CA GLN A 108 7.01 -4.56 -5.96
C GLN A 108 6.26 -4.76 -7.28
N ARG A 109 5.32 -5.70 -7.30
CA ARG A 109 4.51 -6.03 -8.48
C ARG A 109 3.06 -6.27 -8.07
N PRO A 110 2.06 -5.78 -8.83
CA PRO A 110 0.66 -6.05 -8.54
C PRO A 110 0.34 -7.56 -8.54
N LYS A 111 1.02 -8.35 -9.38
CA LYS A 111 0.84 -9.80 -9.47
C LYS A 111 1.19 -10.58 -8.20
N MET A 112 1.99 -10.01 -7.31
CA MET A 112 2.30 -10.62 -6.01
C MET A 112 1.09 -10.67 -5.09
N LEU A 113 0.10 -9.81 -5.35
CA LEU A 113 -1.15 -9.76 -4.60
C LEU A 113 -2.27 -10.50 -5.35
N PRO A 114 -3.04 -11.37 -4.68
CA PRO A 114 -4.21 -12.00 -5.28
C PRO A 114 -5.20 -10.95 -5.83
N PRO A 115 -5.92 -11.24 -6.92
CA PRO A 115 -6.95 -10.33 -7.47
C PRO A 115 -8.00 -9.93 -6.44
N THR A 116 -8.37 -10.84 -5.53
CA THR A 116 -9.32 -10.58 -4.44
C THR A 116 -8.83 -9.50 -3.48
N VAL A 117 -7.52 -9.37 -3.29
CA VAL A 117 -6.87 -8.34 -2.46
C VAL A 117 -6.81 -7.02 -3.22
N ARG A 118 -6.35 -7.03 -4.48
CA ARG A 118 -6.25 -5.83 -5.31
C ARG A 118 -7.61 -5.15 -5.52
N ASN A 119 -8.66 -5.94 -5.70
CA ASN A 119 -10.04 -5.45 -5.88
C ASN A 119 -10.63 -4.78 -4.62
N GLN A 120 -10.00 -4.92 -3.44
CA GLN A 120 -10.37 -4.15 -2.24
C GLN A 120 -9.76 -2.73 -2.23
N CYS A 121 -8.80 -2.46 -3.13
CA CYS A 121 -8.16 -1.17 -3.22
C CYS A 121 -8.97 -0.23 -4.12
N GLY A 122 -9.51 0.84 -3.55
CA GLY A 122 -10.21 1.88 -4.31
C GLY A 122 -9.25 2.89 -4.96
N ARG A 123 -7.95 2.81 -4.63
CA ARG A 123 -6.90 3.71 -5.13
C ARG A 123 -5.60 2.96 -5.35
N ALA A 124 -4.85 3.34 -6.41
CA ALA A 124 -3.51 2.85 -6.63
C ALA A 124 -2.54 3.98 -7.01
N TYR A 125 -1.36 3.98 -6.41
CA TYR A 125 -0.20 4.74 -6.84
C TYR A 125 0.74 3.79 -7.57
N VAL A 126 0.83 3.95 -8.88
CA VAL A 126 1.55 3.05 -9.77
C VAL A 126 2.81 3.74 -10.24
N PHE A 127 3.95 3.36 -9.68
CA PHE A 127 5.28 3.76 -10.14
C PHE A 127 5.70 2.94 -11.36
N ARG A 128 6.94 3.11 -11.82
CA ARG A 128 7.48 2.35 -12.94
C ARG A 128 7.34 0.84 -12.70
N LEU A 129 6.78 0.15 -13.68
CA LEU A 129 6.55 -1.29 -13.71
C LEU A 129 6.87 -1.87 -15.09
N ALA A 130 6.97 -3.19 -15.17
CA ALA A 130 7.00 -3.89 -16.46
C ALA A 130 5.65 -3.71 -17.19
N LYS A 131 5.67 -3.73 -18.53
CA LYS A 131 4.48 -3.51 -19.36
C LYS A 131 3.32 -4.45 -19.03
N ASP A 132 3.61 -5.71 -18.70
CA ASP A 132 2.58 -6.69 -18.35
C ASP A 132 1.95 -6.42 -16.98
N ASP A 133 2.73 -5.91 -16.02
CA ASP A 133 2.20 -5.47 -14.73
C ASP A 133 1.33 -4.20 -14.87
N LEU A 134 1.72 -3.28 -15.79
CA LEU A 134 0.92 -2.10 -16.13
C LEU A 134 -0.41 -2.46 -16.80
N LYS A 135 -0.43 -3.49 -17.65
CA LYS A 135 -1.68 -4.01 -18.25
C LYS A 135 -2.60 -4.57 -17.19
N GLU A 136 -2.06 -5.35 -16.26
CA GLU A 136 -2.85 -5.99 -15.20
C GLU A 136 -3.46 -4.97 -14.25
N ILE A 137 -2.65 -4.07 -13.68
CA ILE A 137 -3.18 -3.03 -12.80
C ILE A 137 -4.12 -2.08 -13.55
N GLY A 138 -3.85 -1.82 -14.83
CA GLY A 138 -4.74 -1.07 -15.69
C GLY A 138 -6.11 -1.74 -15.81
N ALA A 139 -6.16 -3.05 -16.03
CA ALA A 139 -7.41 -3.80 -16.10
C ALA A 139 -8.19 -3.75 -14.78
N ASP A 140 -7.52 -3.87 -13.62
CA ASP A 140 -8.15 -3.78 -12.29
C ASP A 140 -8.82 -2.42 -12.05
N PHE A 141 -8.30 -1.33 -12.64
CA PHE A 141 -8.79 0.04 -12.46
C PHE A 141 -9.53 0.61 -13.69
N GLY A 142 -9.70 -0.18 -14.75
CA GLY A 142 -10.44 0.23 -15.96
C GLY A 142 -9.63 1.06 -16.97
N PHE A 143 -8.29 0.98 -16.96
CA PHE A 143 -7.40 1.68 -17.88
C PHE A 143 -6.64 0.74 -18.81
N SER A 144 -6.93 0.74 -20.10
CA SER A 144 -6.31 -0.17 -21.09
C SER A 144 -4.88 0.21 -21.50
N ASP A 145 -4.52 1.49 -21.39
CA ASP A 145 -3.35 2.06 -22.05
C ASP A 145 -2.20 2.47 -21.12
N LEU A 146 -2.25 2.11 -19.83
CA LEU A 146 -1.18 2.46 -18.87
C LEU A 146 0.21 1.97 -19.32
N HIS A 147 0.27 0.84 -20.02
CA HIS A 147 1.52 0.25 -20.50
C HIS A 147 2.23 1.07 -21.62
N LYS A 148 1.55 2.11 -22.15
CA LYS A 148 2.12 3.06 -23.12
C LYS A 148 2.77 4.27 -22.45
N ILE A 149 2.58 4.44 -21.13
CA ILE A 149 3.08 5.59 -20.39
C ILE A 149 4.47 5.29 -19.85
N GLU A 150 5.40 6.17 -20.12
CA GLU A 150 6.74 6.12 -19.56
C GLU A 150 6.79 6.92 -18.26
N LEU A 151 7.39 6.30 -17.24
CA LEU A 151 7.57 6.87 -15.91
C LEU A 151 9.05 6.87 -15.54
N ASP A 152 9.53 8.04 -15.19
CA ASP A 152 10.86 8.23 -14.63
C ASP A 152 10.90 7.87 -13.13
N LYS A 153 12.10 7.92 -12.55
CA LYS A 153 12.28 7.72 -11.11
C LYS A 153 11.47 8.75 -10.31
N GLY A 154 10.62 8.26 -9.42
CA GLY A 154 9.75 9.09 -8.60
C GLY A 154 8.41 9.45 -9.24
N ASP A 155 8.26 9.26 -10.55
CA ASP A 155 6.95 9.45 -11.20
C ASP A 155 5.99 8.33 -10.82
N PHE A 156 4.73 8.69 -10.64
CA PHE A 156 3.64 7.73 -10.43
C PHE A 156 2.37 8.15 -11.16
N LEU A 157 1.52 7.18 -11.43
CA LEU A 157 0.12 7.37 -11.83
C LEU A 157 -0.77 7.14 -10.62
N LEU A 158 -1.67 8.07 -10.35
CA LEU A 158 -2.73 7.92 -9.36
C LEU A 158 -3.99 7.45 -10.07
N LEU A 159 -4.39 6.23 -9.77
CA LEU A 159 -5.61 5.60 -10.27
C LEU A 159 -6.66 5.60 -9.15
N ASN A 160 -7.90 5.93 -9.48
CA ASN A 160 -9.03 5.79 -8.57
C ASN A 160 -10.08 4.89 -9.23
N SER A 161 -10.59 3.93 -8.48
CA SER A 161 -11.65 3.04 -8.96
C SER A 161 -12.89 3.84 -9.37
N GLY A 162 -13.42 3.55 -10.55
CA GLY A 162 -14.57 4.27 -11.11
C GLY A 162 -14.27 5.64 -11.73
N SER A 163 -13.01 6.07 -11.74
CA SER A 163 -12.60 7.29 -12.44
C SER A 163 -12.26 6.98 -13.91
N ALA A 164 -12.68 7.87 -14.82
CA ALA A 164 -12.30 7.78 -16.23
C ALA A 164 -10.90 8.37 -16.52
N GLN A 165 -10.26 9.00 -15.54
CA GLN A 165 -8.98 9.68 -15.69
C GLN A 165 -8.04 9.30 -14.55
N PHE A 166 -6.75 9.19 -14.89
CA PHE A 166 -5.67 9.08 -13.93
C PHE A 166 -4.91 10.41 -13.82
N GLN A 167 -4.17 10.58 -12.74
CA GLN A 167 -3.30 11.74 -12.54
C GLN A 167 -1.85 11.28 -12.55
N LYS A 168 -0.95 12.07 -13.13
CA LYS A 168 0.50 11.86 -13.03
C LYS A 168 1.07 12.79 -11.97
N GLY A 169 1.89 12.24 -11.08
CA GLY A 169 2.62 12.98 -10.05
C GLY A 169 4.06 12.52 -9.94
N ASN A 170 4.83 13.21 -9.08
CA ASN A 170 6.20 12.82 -8.76
C ASN A 170 6.42 12.95 -7.25
N VAL A 171 6.88 11.86 -6.61
CA VAL A 171 7.01 11.77 -5.15
C VAL A 171 8.04 12.77 -4.58
N PHE A 172 9.01 13.19 -5.36
CA PHE A 172 10.03 14.17 -4.92
C PHE A 172 9.57 15.63 -5.06
N LYS A 173 8.38 15.85 -5.64
CA LYS A 173 7.76 17.17 -5.84
C LYS A 173 6.48 17.37 -5.01
N LEU A 174 6.14 16.41 -4.17
CA LEU A 174 5.04 16.47 -3.19
C LEU A 174 5.44 17.23 -1.94
#